data_376947bcc5972e33464c15c78e950770
#
_entry.id   376947bcc5972e33464c15c78e950770
#
_cell.length_a   1.000
_cell.length_b   1.000
_cell.length_c   1.000
_cell.angle_alpha   90.00
_cell.angle_beta   90.00
_cell.angle_gamma   90.00
#
_symmetry.space_group_name_H-M   'P 1'
#
loop_
_entity.id
_entity.type
_entity.pdbx_description
1 polymer ?
#
loop_
_entity_poly.entity_id
_entity_poly.type
_entity_poly.pdbx_seq_one_letter_code
_entity_poly.pdbx_strand_id
1 'polypeptide(L)'
;MQLVAGIVQLLIFQHLALLMARAKPLNDVSSLYAYASKCNGSITSIMSQIHSLIMNMHLKAKERFDIYAHSQNFHSVDVSTVCHTHHSEFFIFSANSTSSEEDKLSELYKTFHYMNTAMGNITQDQMNLNPRNSILHKELNTSKTEIAAVISNLSCVLSKRYNVPKIDMYYSINAKERTMEKKKKGCKVLRKYKHFLTQAAEITRDWEVKVENTQDPSSD
;
A
#
# COMPACT_ATOMS: atom_id res chain seq x y z
N MET A 1 29.81 -41.57 29.59
CA MET A 1 29.52 -40.97 28.30
C MET A 1 28.07 -40.47 28.16
N GLN A 2 27.07 -41.05 28.86
CA GLN A 2 25.67 -40.61 28.78
C GLN A 2 25.36 -39.23 29.39
N LEU A 3 26.10 -38.81 30.43
CA LEU A 3 25.89 -37.53 31.13
C LEU A 3 26.27 -36.30 30.24
N VAL A 4 27.27 -36.43 29.39
CA VAL A 4 27.73 -35.35 28.51
C VAL A 4 26.74 -35.12 27.36
N ALA A 5 26.10 -36.18 26.83
CA ALA A 5 25.09 -36.08 25.78
C ALA A 5 23.86 -35.31 26.25
N GLY A 6 23.40 -35.55 27.50
CA GLY A 6 22.27 -34.84 28.08
C GLY A 6 22.47 -33.35 28.27
N ILE A 7 23.69 -32.94 28.68
CA ILE A 7 24.02 -31.52 28.87
C ILE A 7 24.06 -30.77 27.53
N VAL A 8 24.64 -31.39 26.50
CA VAL A 8 24.68 -30.79 25.15
C VAL A 8 23.27 -30.62 24.58
N GLN A 9 22.39 -31.59 24.75
CA GLN A 9 21.01 -31.51 24.30
C GLN A 9 20.24 -30.39 25.03
N LEU A 10 20.46 -30.23 26.34
CA LEU A 10 19.82 -29.17 27.13
C LEU A 10 20.26 -27.78 26.70
N LEU A 11 21.55 -27.60 26.39
CA LEU A 11 22.11 -26.33 25.90
C LEU A 11 21.56 -25.97 24.49
N ILE A 12 21.39 -26.96 23.61
CA ILE A 12 20.81 -26.75 22.29
C ILE A 12 19.33 -26.34 22.42
N PHE A 13 18.55 -26.97 23.29
CA PHE A 13 17.15 -26.58 23.54
C PHE A 13 17.02 -25.18 24.14
N GLN A 14 17.91 -24.79 25.07
CA GLN A 14 17.94 -23.44 25.63
C GLN A 14 18.31 -22.39 24.57
N HIS A 15 19.28 -22.68 23.68
CA HIS A 15 19.62 -21.78 22.58
C HIS A 15 18.51 -21.65 21.54
N LEU A 16 17.81 -22.75 21.20
CA LEU A 16 16.64 -22.69 20.31
C LEU A 16 15.49 -21.90 20.95
N ALA A 17 15.20 -22.09 22.23
CA ALA A 17 14.18 -21.33 22.94
C ALA A 17 14.49 -19.84 23.02
N LEU A 18 15.76 -19.46 23.19
CA LEU A 18 16.22 -18.07 23.16
C LEU A 18 16.15 -17.45 21.75
N LEU A 19 16.39 -18.22 20.70
CA LEU A 19 16.22 -17.78 19.32
C LEU A 19 14.74 -17.59 18.95
N MET A 20 13.86 -18.48 19.42
CA MET A 20 12.40 -18.35 19.25
C MET A 20 11.81 -17.18 20.04
N ALA A 21 12.33 -16.91 21.25
CA ALA A 21 11.91 -15.75 22.05
C ALA A 21 12.37 -14.40 21.47
N ARG A 22 13.40 -14.39 20.61
CA ARG A 22 13.88 -13.20 19.90
C ARG A 22 13.22 -12.99 18.55
N ALA A 23 12.52 -13.96 18.01
CA ALA A 23 11.64 -13.77 16.86
C ALA A 23 10.43 -12.95 17.33
N LYS A 24 10.56 -11.62 17.30
CA LYS A 24 9.38 -10.75 17.44
C LYS A 24 8.34 -11.22 16.45
N PRO A 25 7.10 -11.50 16.89
CA PRO A 25 6.04 -11.83 15.95
C PRO A 25 5.94 -10.66 14.96
N LEU A 26 5.96 -10.97 13.68
CA LEU A 26 5.83 -10.03 12.56
C LEU A 26 4.41 -9.41 12.51
N ASN A 27 3.68 -9.48 13.59
CA ASN A 27 2.32 -8.97 13.77
C ASN A 27 2.27 -7.59 14.39
N ASP A 28 3.39 -6.86 14.43
CA ASP A 28 3.35 -5.48 14.89
C ASP A 28 2.88 -4.55 13.76
N VAL A 29 1.66 -4.83 13.27
CA VAL A 29 0.88 -3.87 12.46
C VAL A 29 0.62 -2.60 13.28
N SER A 30 0.65 -2.69 14.61
CA SER A 30 0.50 -1.52 15.50
C SER A 30 1.66 -0.54 15.40
N SER A 31 2.88 -0.95 15.04
CA SER A 31 3.98 -0.02 14.82
C SER A 31 3.84 0.79 13.51
N LEU A 32 3.15 0.25 12.50
CA LEU A 32 2.77 1.01 11.30
C LEU A 32 1.70 2.07 11.61
N TYR A 33 0.85 1.82 12.62
CA TYR A 33 -0.11 2.82 13.12
C TYR A 33 0.53 3.85 14.07
N ALA A 34 1.69 3.59 14.64
CA ALA A 34 2.45 4.58 15.41
C ALA A 34 3.07 5.68 14.51
N TYR A 35 3.15 5.47 13.20
CA TYR A 35 3.34 6.51 12.19
C TYR A 35 2.04 7.23 11.82
N ALA A 36 0.92 6.97 12.50
CA ALA A 36 -0.15 7.92 12.58
C ALA A 36 0.46 9.19 13.18
N SER A 37 1.09 9.99 12.33
CA SER A 37 1.59 11.30 12.68
C SER A 37 0.48 11.92 13.51
N LYS A 38 0.78 12.32 14.73
CA LYS A 38 -0.04 13.30 15.41
C LYS A 38 -0.47 14.22 14.29
N CYS A 39 -1.77 14.40 14.09
CA CYS A 39 -2.31 15.28 13.05
C CYS A 39 -1.83 16.73 13.28
N ASN A 40 -0.52 16.97 13.21
CA ASN A 40 0.19 18.18 13.63
C ASN A 40 0.46 19.03 12.42
N GLY A 41 -0.29 19.26 11.52
CA GLY A 41 -0.12 20.18 10.39
C GLY A 41 -1.39 20.96 10.11
N SER A 42 -1.29 22.02 9.34
CA SER A 42 -2.46 22.64 8.74
C SER A 42 -3.10 21.66 7.76
N ILE A 43 -4.42 21.72 7.60
CA ILE A 43 -5.15 20.87 6.64
C ILE A 43 -4.57 21.01 5.24
N THR A 44 -4.28 22.24 4.81
CA THR A 44 -3.67 22.52 3.51
C THR A 44 -2.33 21.81 3.32
N SER A 45 -1.46 21.83 4.35
CA SER A 45 -0.18 21.12 4.30
C SER A 45 -0.38 19.59 4.19
N ILE A 46 -1.34 19.03 4.92
CA ILE A 46 -1.62 17.59 4.88
C ILE A 46 -2.20 17.20 3.50
N MET A 47 -3.09 18.00 2.93
CA MET A 47 -3.65 17.77 1.58
C MET A 47 -2.56 17.82 0.52
N SER A 48 -1.63 18.78 0.59
CA SER A 48 -0.47 18.83 -0.30
C SER A 48 0.43 17.60 -0.16
N GLN A 49 0.64 17.11 1.06
CA GLN A 49 1.38 15.86 1.29
C GLN A 49 0.65 14.64 0.68
N ILE A 50 -0.69 14.56 0.80
CA ILE A 50 -1.48 13.51 0.14
C ILE A 50 -1.25 13.55 -1.36
N HIS A 51 -1.38 14.72 -1.99
CA HIS A 51 -1.13 14.89 -3.42
C HIS A 51 0.28 14.44 -3.81
N SER A 52 1.31 14.90 -3.11
CA SER A 52 2.71 14.55 -3.38
C SER A 52 2.97 13.04 -3.27
N LEU A 53 2.40 12.37 -2.26
CA LEU A 53 2.49 10.92 -2.11
C LEU A 53 1.81 10.19 -3.27
N ILE A 54 0.60 10.61 -3.65
CA ILE A 54 -0.15 10.03 -4.76
C ILE A 54 0.62 10.19 -6.08
N MET A 55 1.17 11.38 -6.34
CA MET A 55 1.99 11.65 -7.53
C MET A 55 3.23 10.76 -7.58
N ASN A 56 3.95 10.61 -6.47
CA ASN A 56 5.11 9.73 -6.40
C ASN A 56 4.74 8.25 -6.69
N MET A 57 3.63 7.77 -6.11
CA MET A 57 3.12 6.43 -6.38
C MET A 57 2.68 6.25 -7.84
N HIS A 58 2.00 7.27 -8.41
CA HIS A 58 1.54 7.27 -9.79
C HIS A 58 2.71 7.13 -10.78
N LEU A 59 3.78 7.90 -10.60
CA LEU A 59 4.97 7.85 -11.45
C LEU A 59 5.64 6.46 -11.45
N LYS A 60 5.60 5.76 -10.33
CA LYS A 60 6.22 4.42 -10.18
C LYS A 60 5.27 3.27 -10.51
N ALA A 61 3.98 3.52 -10.66
CA ALA A 61 2.96 2.48 -10.77
C ALA A 61 3.15 1.58 -11.99
N LYS A 62 3.59 2.16 -13.13
CA LYS A 62 3.88 1.40 -14.35
C LYS A 62 5.05 0.44 -14.15
N GLU A 63 6.16 0.94 -13.63
CA GLU A 63 7.36 0.13 -13.37
C GLU A 63 7.05 -1.03 -12.41
N ARG A 64 6.35 -0.78 -11.32
CA ARG A 64 5.93 -1.81 -10.36
C ARG A 64 5.05 -2.88 -10.99
N PHE A 65 4.13 -2.48 -11.85
CA PHE A 65 3.31 -3.40 -12.62
C PHE A 65 4.15 -4.27 -13.56
N ASP A 66 5.10 -3.66 -14.27
CA ASP A 66 5.98 -4.36 -15.22
C ASP A 66 6.92 -5.35 -14.49
N ILE A 67 7.49 -4.96 -13.34
CA ILE A 67 8.27 -5.85 -12.47
C ILE A 67 7.44 -7.07 -12.05
N TYR A 68 6.19 -6.85 -11.62
CA TYR A 68 5.30 -7.95 -11.25
C TYR A 68 5.03 -8.88 -12.44
N ALA A 69 4.59 -8.35 -13.58
CA ALA A 69 4.25 -9.12 -14.76
C ALA A 69 5.46 -9.98 -15.23
N HIS A 70 6.64 -9.38 -15.28
CA HIS A 70 7.89 -10.09 -15.62
C HIS A 70 8.18 -11.21 -14.61
N SER A 71 8.03 -10.95 -13.32
CA SER A 71 8.24 -11.95 -12.25
C SER A 71 7.28 -13.13 -12.31
N GLN A 72 6.12 -12.97 -12.95
CA GLN A 72 5.17 -14.06 -13.18
C GLN A 72 5.37 -14.78 -14.52
N ASN A 73 6.36 -14.39 -15.33
CA ASN A 73 6.59 -14.82 -16.70
C ASN A 73 5.40 -14.50 -17.64
N PHE A 74 4.70 -13.39 -17.40
CA PHE A 74 3.68 -12.90 -18.31
C PHE A 74 4.32 -12.11 -19.45
N HIS A 75 4.19 -12.57 -20.67
CA HIS A 75 4.63 -11.85 -21.87
C HIS A 75 3.61 -10.76 -22.25
N SER A 76 4.02 -9.82 -23.10
CA SER A 76 3.20 -8.64 -23.45
C SER A 76 1.78 -8.97 -23.95
N VAL A 77 1.64 -10.05 -24.72
CA VAL A 77 0.35 -10.54 -25.22
C VAL A 77 -0.51 -11.11 -24.08
N ASP A 78 0.11 -11.83 -23.15
CA ASP A 78 -0.59 -12.43 -22.00
C ASP A 78 -1.10 -11.35 -21.02
N VAL A 79 -0.31 -10.29 -20.82
CA VAL A 79 -0.66 -9.18 -19.91
C VAL A 79 -1.99 -8.54 -20.28
N SER A 80 -2.26 -8.34 -21.57
CA SER A 80 -3.51 -7.72 -22.02
C SER A 80 -4.73 -8.56 -21.68
N THR A 81 -4.61 -9.89 -21.77
CA THR A 81 -5.69 -10.86 -21.56
C THR A 81 -5.79 -11.30 -20.10
N VAL A 82 -4.66 -11.73 -19.52
CA VAL A 82 -4.61 -12.31 -18.16
C VAL A 82 -4.89 -11.28 -17.08
N CYS A 83 -4.41 -10.05 -17.26
CA CYS A 83 -4.59 -8.96 -16.31
C CYS A 83 -5.85 -8.12 -16.59
N HIS A 84 -6.69 -8.55 -17.53
CA HIS A 84 -7.96 -7.86 -17.80
C HIS A 84 -8.91 -8.05 -16.62
N THR A 85 -9.58 -6.96 -16.23
CA THR A 85 -10.56 -6.96 -15.15
C THR A 85 -11.95 -6.67 -15.72
N HIS A 86 -12.93 -7.51 -15.39
CA HIS A 86 -14.31 -7.14 -15.57
C HIS A 86 -14.70 -6.12 -14.49
N HIS A 87 -15.56 -5.17 -14.84
CA HIS A 87 -15.95 -4.08 -13.91
C HIS A 87 -16.55 -4.56 -12.59
N SER A 88 -17.16 -5.75 -12.56
CA SER A 88 -17.82 -6.34 -11.39
C SER A 88 -16.88 -6.97 -10.36
N GLU A 89 -15.61 -7.16 -10.68
CA GLU A 89 -14.69 -7.93 -9.81
C GLU A 89 -13.95 -7.06 -8.78
N PHE A 90 -14.00 -5.73 -8.90
CA PHE A 90 -13.17 -4.83 -8.09
C PHE A 90 -13.95 -3.59 -7.67
N PHE A 91 -13.42 -2.93 -6.63
CA PHE A 91 -13.89 -1.61 -6.21
C PHE A 91 -13.90 -0.63 -7.39
N ILE A 92 -14.98 0.13 -7.52
CA ILE A 92 -15.13 1.20 -8.52
C ILE A 92 -14.85 2.52 -7.82
N PHE A 93 -13.81 3.23 -8.27
CA PHE A 93 -13.53 4.58 -7.83
C PHE A 93 -14.46 5.55 -8.58
N SER A 94 -15.33 6.25 -7.87
CA SER A 94 -16.40 7.06 -8.44
C SER A 94 -16.16 8.57 -8.37
N ALA A 95 -15.23 9.03 -7.52
CA ALA A 95 -14.92 10.45 -7.42
C ALA A 95 -14.27 11.01 -8.70
N ASN A 96 -14.67 12.21 -9.06
CA ASN A 96 -14.17 12.93 -10.24
C ASN A 96 -13.87 14.40 -9.88
N SER A 97 -13.46 15.21 -10.87
CA SER A 97 -13.10 16.61 -10.67
C SER A 97 -14.24 17.47 -10.09
N THR A 98 -15.49 17.11 -10.38
CA THR A 98 -16.69 17.84 -9.93
C THR A 98 -17.23 17.38 -8.58
N SER A 99 -16.73 16.28 -8.02
CA SER A 99 -17.11 15.78 -6.71
C SER A 99 -16.71 16.78 -5.62
N SER A 100 -17.50 16.82 -4.52
CA SER A 100 -17.16 17.63 -3.35
C SER A 100 -15.83 17.19 -2.75
N GLU A 101 -15.16 18.06 -2.00
CA GLU A 101 -13.89 17.71 -1.35
C GLU A 101 -14.07 16.56 -0.35
N GLU A 102 -15.17 16.55 0.40
CA GLU A 102 -15.50 15.46 1.33
C GLU A 102 -15.67 14.12 0.60
N ASP A 103 -16.39 14.12 -0.54
CA ASP A 103 -16.57 12.92 -1.35
C ASP A 103 -15.24 12.42 -1.91
N LYS A 104 -14.40 13.33 -2.43
CA LYS A 104 -13.06 12.98 -2.91
C LYS A 104 -12.22 12.33 -1.81
N LEU A 105 -12.18 12.93 -0.63
CA LEU A 105 -11.44 12.41 0.52
C LEU A 105 -11.97 11.04 0.98
N SER A 106 -13.29 10.90 1.07
CA SER A 106 -13.95 9.67 1.51
C SER A 106 -13.74 8.52 0.52
N GLU A 107 -13.86 8.77 -0.78
CA GLU A 107 -13.64 7.77 -1.82
C GLU A 107 -12.16 7.37 -1.92
N LEU A 108 -11.23 8.33 -1.83
CA LEU A 108 -9.80 8.04 -1.74
C LEU A 108 -9.49 7.17 -0.51
N TYR A 109 -10.03 7.52 0.66
CA TYR A 109 -9.81 6.76 1.89
C TYR A 109 -10.27 5.31 1.75
N LYS A 110 -11.50 5.08 1.28
CA LYS A 110 -12.06 3.74 1.06
C LYS A 110 -11.23 2.95 0.06
N THR A 111 -10.86 3.57 -1.06
CA THR A 111 -10.11 2.89 -2.13
C THR A 111 -8.70 2.55 -1.70
N PHE A 112 -8.00 3.45 -1.00
CA PHE A 112 -6.67 3.15 -0.46
C PHE A 112 -6.70 2.04 0.59
N HIS A 113 -7.73 1.98 1.44
CA HIS A 113 -7.92 0.85 2.37
C HIS A 113 -8.08 -0.48 1.63
N TYR A 114 -8.92 -0.51 0.60
CA TYR A 114 -9.06 -1.69 -0.25
C TYR A 114 -7.72 -2.10 -0.88
N MET A 115 -7.02 -1.13 -1.48
CA MET A 115 -5.72 -1.38 -2.12
C MET A 115 -4.65 -1.84 -1.12
N ASN A 116 -4.66 -1.32 0.10
CA ASN A 116 -3.75 -1.78 1.16
C ASN A 116 -3.94 -3.27 1.48
N THR A 117 -5.19 -3.70 1.64
CA THR A 117 -5.52 -5.11 1.88
C THR A 117 -5.15 -5.98 0.69
N ALA A 118 -5.50 -5.56 -0.53
CA ALA A 118 -5.19 -6.29 -1.75
C ALA A 118 -3.67 -6.42 -1.96
N MET A 119 -2.91 -5.34 -1.73
CA MET A 119 -1.46 -5.34 -1.83
C MET A 119 -0.80 -6.22 -0.76
N GLY A 120 -1.37 -6.27 0.45
CA GLY A 120 -0.95 -7.19 1.51
C GLY A 120 -1.08 -8.64 1.09
N ASN A 121 -2.20 -9.01 0.48
CA ASN A 121 -2.45 -10.36 -0.02
C ASN A 121 -1.46 -10.74 -1.15
N ILE A 122 -1.24 -9.84 -2.11
CA ILE A 122 -0.25 -10.05 -3.18
C ILE A 122 1.14 -10.26 -2.58
N THR A 123 1.54 -9.42 -1.63
CA THR A 123 2.85 -9.53 -1.00
C THR A 123 3.02 -10.90 -0.33
N GLN A 124 2.01 -11.35 0.40
CA GLN A 124 2.03 -12.66 1.06
C GLN A 124 2.09 -13.81 0.04
N ASP A 125 1.31 -13.72 -1.04
CA ASP A 125 1.36 -14.71 -2.11
C ASP A 125 2.73 -14.77 -2.79
N GLN A 126 3.36 -13.62 -3.03
CA GLN A 126 4.67 -13.55 -3.69
C GLN A 126 5.83 -14.07 -2.82
N MET A 127 5.72 -14.01 -1.49
CA MET A 127 6.67 -14.66 -0.59
C MET A 127 6.76 -16.18 -0.85
N ASN A 128 5.64 -16.81 -1.23
CA ASN A 128 5.58 -18.23 -1.54
C ASN A 128 5.87 -18.54 -3.02
N LEU A 129 5.40 -17.68 -3.95
CA LEU A 129 5.51 -17.93 -5.38
C LEU A 129 6.88 -17.53 -5.96
N ASN A 130 7.49 -16.48 -5.42
CA ASN A 130 8.76 -15.93 -5.87
C ASN A 130 9.69 -15.61 -4.69
N PRO A 131 10.05 -16.60 -3.83
CA PRO A 131 10.74 -16.36 -2.55
C PRO A 131 12.11 -15.69 -2.69
N ARG A 132 12.76 -15.82 -3.85
CA ARG A 132 14.09 -15.25 -4.12
C ARG A 132 14.06 -13.91 -4.84
N ASN A 133 12.89 -13.40 -5.22
CA ASN A 133 12.78 -12.14 -5.95
C ASN A 133 12.73 -10.93 -4.99
N SER A 134 13.90 -10.52 -4.53
CA SER A 134 14.04 -9.40 -3.57
C SER A 134 13.56 -8.06 -4.14
N ILE A 135 13.69 -7.83 -5.45
CA ILE A 135 13.24 -6.60 -6.11
C ILE A 135 11.71 -6.51 -6.04
N LEU A 136 11.01 -7.59 -6.43
CA LEU A 136 9.55 -7.63 -6.35
C LEU A 136 9.04 -7.42 -4.93
N HIS A 137 9.66 -8.10 -3.95
CA HIS A 137 9.27 -7.96 -2.54
C HIS A 137 9.48 -6.53 -2.02
N LYS A 138 10.60 -5.89 -2.39
CA LYS A 138 10.88 -4.50 -2.03
C LYS A 138 9.81 -3.57 -2.59
N GLU A 139 9.49 -3.67 -3.89
CA GLU A 139 8.52 -2.79 -4.54
C GLU A 139 7.10 -2.97 -3.97
N LEU A 140 6.67 -4.21 -3.69
CA LEU A 140 5.37 -4.47 -3.06
C LEU A 140 5.31 -3.90 -1.63
N ASN A 141 6.35 -4.08 -0.83
CA ASN A 141 6.42 -3.53 0.52
C ASN A 141 6.48 -2.00 0.52
N THR A 142 7.23 -1.39 -0.40
CA THR A 142 7.26 0.07 -0.57
C THR A 142 5.86 0.59 -0.90
N SER A 143 5.14 -0.05 -1.83
CA SER A 143 3.76 0.33 -2.16
C SER A 143 2.84 0.27 -0.94
N LYS A 144 2.93 -0.77 -0.10
CA LYS A 144 2.14 -0.87 1.15
C LYS A 144 2.44 0.28 2.11
N THR A 145 3.70 0.63 2.27
CA THR A 145 4.13 1.73 3.17
C THR A 145 3.59 3.08 2.66
N GLU A 146 3.70 3.34 1.36
CA GLU A 146 3.19 4.56 0.73
C GLU A 146 1.65 4.65 0.86
N ILE A 147 0.92 3.56 0.61
CA ILE A 147 -0.53 3.47 0.79
C ILE A 147 -0.91 3.77 2.25
N ALA A 148 -0.22 3.17 3.21
CA ALA A 148 -0.49 3.40 4.64
C ALA A 148 -0.28 4.86 5.05
N ALA A 149 0.73 5.54 4.49
CA ALA A 149 0.97 6.96 4.71
C ALA A 149 -0.18 7.83 4.17
N VAL A 150 -0.68 7.53 2.96
CA VAL A 150 -1.84 8.23 2.39
C VAL A 150 -3.08 8.01 3.25
N ILE A 151 -3.37 6.78 3.67
CA ILE A 151 -4.52 6.46 4.55
C ILE A 151 -4.44 7.26 5.84
N SER A 152 -3.27 7.35 6.47
CA SER A 152 -3.07 8.12 7.70
C SER A 152 -3.38 9.60 7.50
N ASN A 153 -2.89 10.20 6.44
CA ASN A 153 -3.12 11.60 6.11
C ASN A 153 -4.60 11.87 5.77
N LEU A 154 -5.24 11.01 4.97
CA LEU A 154 -6.66 11.10 4.65
C LEU A 154 -7.53 11.00 5.91
N SER A 155 -7.25 10.03 6.79
CA SER A 155 -7.95 9.88 8.07
C SER A 155 -7.83 11.15 8.92
N CYS A 156 -6.65 11.78 8.92
CA CYS A 156 -6.41 13.02 9.63
C CYS A 156 -7.29 14.17 9.11
N VAL A 157 -7.33 14.38 7.79
CA VAL A 157 -8.15 15.45 7.18
C VAL A 157 -9.64 15.18 7.43
N LEU A 158 -10.11 13.96 7.18
CA LEU A 158 -11.51 13.56 7.39
C LEU A 158 -11.95 13.77 8.83
N SER A 159 -11.14 13.39 9.81
CA SER A 159 -11.45 13.59 11.23
C SER A 159 -11.46 15.07 11.62
N LYS A 160 -10.44 15.85 11.20
CA LYS A 160 -10.32 17.27 11.62
C LYS A 160 -11.34 18.19 10.94
N ARG A 161 -11.65 17.97 9.68
CA ARG A 161 -12.46 18.90 8.89
C ARG A 161 -13.92 18.51 8.82
N TYR A 162 -14.20 17.19 8.78
CA TYR A 162 -15.54 16.66 8.56
C TYR A 162 -16.07 15.84 9.73
N ASN A 163 -15.28 15.70 10.81
CA ASN A 163 -15.62 14.90 11.98
C ASN A 163 -16.02 13.44 11.63
N VAL A 164 -15.48 12.92 10.53
CA VAL A 164 -15.69 11.53 10.12
C VAL A 164 -14.81 10.62 10.98
N PRO A 165 -15.40 9.69 11.73
CA PRO A 165 -14.62 8.76 12.54
C PRO A 165 -13.79 7.82 11.65
N LYS A 166 -12.73 7.26 12.21
CA LYS A 166 -11.95 6.22 11.53
C LYS A 166 -12.86 5.04 11.20
N ILE A 167 -12.96 4.72 9.93
CA ILE A 167 -13.75 3.58 9.45
C ILE A 167 -12.82 2.37 9.39
N ASP A 168 -13.10 1.36 10.20
CA ASP A 168 -12.43 0.06 10.11
C ASP A 168 -13.08 -0.74 8.97
N MET A 169 -12.35 -0.91 7.88
CA MET A 169 -12.82 -1.64 6.71
C MET A 169 -12.23 -3.04 6.70
N TYR A 170 -13.08 -4.05 6.82
CA TYR A 170 -12.67 -5.45 6.73
C TYR A 170 -12.95 -5.99 5.33
N TYR A 171 -11.90 -6.41 4.65
CA TYR A 171 -12.02 -7.12 3.38
C TYR A 171 -11.73 -8.60 3.59
N SER A 172 -12.68 -9.47 3.23
CA SER A 172 -12.54 -10.92 3.36
C SER A 172 -11.41 -11.43 2.45
N ILE A 173 -10.57 -12.29 3.01
CA ILE A 173 -9.50 -12.97 2.30
C ILE A 173 -10.00 -14.36 1.93
N ASN A 174 -10.15 -14.66 0.66
CA ASN A 174 -10.52 -16.00 0.18
C ASN A 174 -9.30 -16.94 0.22
N ALA A 175 -9.41 -18.03 0.97
CA ALA A 175 -8.29 -18.77 1.53
C ALA A 175 -7.64 -19.85 0.66
N LYS A 176 -8.18 -20.25 -0.51
CA LYS A 176 -7.58 -21.37 -1.29
C LYS A 176 -7.65 -21.12 -2.80
N GLU A 177 -6.80 -20.22 -3.27
CA GLU A 177 -6.61 -20.03 -4.71
C GLU A 177 -5.43 -20.87 -5.21
N ARG A 178 -5.54 -21.39 -6.45
CA ARG A 178 -4.44 -22.11 -7.14
C ARG A 178 -3.34 -21.13 -7.54
N THR A 179 -2.12 -21.62 -7.71
CA THR A 179 -0.94 -20.82 -8.07
C THR A 179 -1.18 -19.85 -9.23
N MET A 180 -1.79 -20.32 -10.32
CA MET A 180 -2.05 -19.47 -11.50
C MET A 180 -3.09 -18.39 -11.20
N GLU A 181 -4.09 -18.69 -10.38
CA GLU A 181 -5.13 -17.74 -10.00
C GLU A 181 -4.59 -16.63 -9.10
N LYS A 182 -3.71 -16.96 -8.17
CA LYS A 182 -2.95 -15.98 -7.37
C LYS A 182 -2.12 -15.04 -8.26
N LYS A 183 -1.42 -15.58 -9.26
CA LYS A 183 -0.65 -14.79 -10.22
C LYS A 183 -1.54 -13.85 -11.03
N LYS A 184 -2.64 -14.33 -11.56
CA LYS A 184 -3.62 -13.54 -12.32
C LYS A 184 -4.26 -12.45 -11.45
N LYS A 185 -4.67 -12.80 -10.23
CA LYS A 185 -5.27 -11.85 -9.28
C LYS A 185 -4.32 -10.70 -8.94
N GLY A 186 -3.06 -11.00 -8.64
CA GLY A 186 -2.06 -9.98 -8.37
C GLY A 186 -1.85 -9.05 -9.58
N CYS A 187 -1.81 -9.60 -10.79
CA CYS A 187 -1.71 -8.81 -12.01
C CYS A 187 -2.93 -7.87 -12.21
N LYS A 188 -4.12 -8.40 -12.02
CA LYS A 188 -5.38 -7.62 -12.09
C LYS A 188 -5.40 -6.48 -11.07
N VAL A 189 -5.03 -6.76 -9.82
CA VAL A 189 -4.97 -5.76 -8.75
C VAL A 189 -3.97 -4.66 -9.07
N LEU A 190 -2.74 -4.99 -9.49
CA LEU A 190 -1.72 -4.00 -9.82
C LEU A 190 -2.08 -3.16 -11.04
N ARG A 191 -2.77 -3.73 -12.03
CA ARG A 191 -3.33 -2.98 -13.16
C ARG A 191 -4.38 -1.98 -12.70
N LYS A 192 -5.30 -2.40 -11.82
CA LYS A 192 -6.31 -1.52 -11.22
C LYS A 192 -5.68 -0.44 -10.36
N TYR A 193 -4.68 -0.79 -9.56
CA TYR A 193 -3.92 0.16 -8.75
C TYR A 193 -3.28 1.25 -9.60
N LYS A 194 -2.61 0.88 -10.70
CA LYS A 194 -2.05 1.85 -11.64
C LYS A 194 -3.11 2.79 -12.21
N HIS A 195 -4.26 2.26 -12.63
CA HIS A 195 -5.36 3.08 -13.17
C HIS A 195 -5.95 4.00 -12.11
N PHE A 196 -6.22 3.48 -10.91
CA PHE A 196 -6.69 4.26 -9.78
C PHE A 196 -5.75 5.42 -9.43
N LEU A 197 -4.44 5.19 -9.40
CA LEU A 197 -3.47 6.25 -9.11
C LEU A 197 -3.49 7.38 -10.16
N THR A 198 -3.77 7.06 -11.43
CA THR A 198 -3.96 8.10 -12.46
C THR A 198 -5.16 9.00 -12.12
N GLN A 199 -6.29 8.40 -11.76
CA GLN A 199 -7.49 9.14 -11.37
C GLN A 199 -7.28 9.93 -10.06
N ALA A 200 -6.64 9.31 -9.07
CA ALA A 200 -6.35 9.93 -7.79
C ALA A 200 -5.42 11.16 -7.94
N ALA A 201 -4.39 11.06 -8.79
CA ALA A 201 -3.49 12.17 -9.10
C ALA A 201 -4.24 13.35 -9.75
N GLU A 202 -5.18 13.05 -10.63
CA GLU A 202 -6.00 14.08 -11.28
C GLU A 202 -6.92 14.81 -10.31
N ILE A 203 -7.69 14.10 -9.48
CA ILE A 203 -8.65 14.72 -8.57
C ILE A 203 -8.00 15.46 -7.40
N THR A 204 -6.73 15.18 -7.11
CA THR A 204 -5.96 15.84 -6.03
C THR A 204 -5.08 16.98 -6.54
N ARG A 205 -5.08 17.27 -7.84
CA ARG A 205 -4.21 18.29 -8.46
C ARG A 205 -4.33 19.66 -7.77
N ASP A 206 -5.55 20.06 -7.41
CA ASP A 206 -5.83 21.34 -6.78
C ASP A 206 -5.33 21.42 -5.31
N TRP A 207 -4.84 20.30 -4.75
CA TRP A 207 -4.28 20.25 -3.39
C TRP A 207 -2.78 20.59 -3.35
N GLU A 208 -2.16 20.78 -4.51
CA GLU A 208 -0.79 21.24 -4.61
C GLU A 208 -0.70 22.68 -4.10
N VAL A 209 0.20 22.93 -3.14
CA VAL A 209 0.48 24.29 -2.69
C VAL A 209 1.25 24.99 -3.79
N LYS A 210 0.63 25.97 -4.46
CA LYS A 210 1.34 26.90 -5.32
C LYS A 210 2.29 27.70 -4.43
N VAL A 211 3.58 27.50 -4.59
CA VAL A 211 4.59 28.39 -4.02
C VAL A 211 4.43 29.72 -4.77
N GLU A 212 3.70 30.67 -4.18
CA GLU A 212 3.76 32.04 -4.63
C GLU A 212 5.20 32.48 -4.47
N ASN A 213 5.89 32.66 -5.61
CA ASN A 213 7.15 33.38 -5.66
C ASN A 213 6.80 34.83 -5.24
N THR A 214 6.90 35.14 -3.98
CA THR A 214 7.04 36.49 -3.49
C THR A 214 8.41 36.96 -3.99
N GLN A 215 8.47 37.45 -5.23
CA GLN A 215 9.49 38.39 -5.66
C GLN A 215 9.29 39.63 -4.79
N ASP A 216 10.21 39.78 -3.88
CA ASP A 216 10.34 40.98 -3.05
C ASP A 216 10.62 42.18 -3.99
N PRO A 217 9.69 43.15 -4.14
CA PRO A 217 9.94 44.32 -4.96
C PRO A 217 10.58 45.39 -4.07
N SER A 218 11.82 45.18 -3.65
CA SER A 218 12.59 46.21 -2.97
C SER A 218 14.07 46.14 -3.31
N SER A 219 14.42 46.63 -4.44
CA SER A 219 15.75 47.21 -4.68
C SER A 219 15.64 48.24 -5.80
N ASP A 220 15.21 49.42 -5.43
CA ASP A 220 15.57 50.70 -6.05
C ASP A 220 16.10 51.66 -4.98
#